data_edfd51593990ee5c7485892b73e4f454
#
_entry.id   edfd51593990ee5c7485892b73e4f454
#
_cell.length_a   1.000
_cell.length_b   1.000
_cell.length_c   1.000
_cell.angle_alpha   90.00
_cell.angle_beta   90.00
_cell.angle_gamma   90.00
#
_symmetry.space_group_name_H-M   'P 1'
#
loop_
_entity.id
_entity.type
_entity.pdbx_description
1 polymer ?
#
loop_
_entity_poly.entity_id
_entity_poly.type
_entity_poly.pdbx_seq_one_letter_code
_entity_poly.pdbx_strand_id
1 'polypeptide(L)'
;SSLVTGVQTCALPISKNLYSLFISSNGVSIDTRNLVSGQIFFSLKGENFNGNNFALEALEKGASYSVIDDKSILNKNKNLIYVDDSLKSLQELSSYHRSQFDTKIIGVTGSNGKTTTKNLIHSILSQKYNVIKTKGNLNNHIGVPLSLFDINEEVDIAIIEMGANHIGEIKSLCEIAMPDLGLITNYGMAHLEGFGGFKGDRKSVV
;
A
#
# COMPACT_ATOMS: atom_id res chain seq x y z
N SER A 1 -32.45 3.03 16.66
CA SER A 1 -31.01 2.77 16.79
C SER A 1 -30.67 1.46 16.10
N SER A 2 -30.26 1.53 14.87
CA SER A 2 -29.79 0.38 14.09
C SER A 2 -28.28 0.53 13.90
N LEU A 3 -27.54 -0.32 14.59
CA LEU A 3 -26.13 -0.56 14.36
C LEU A 3 -25.99 -1.16 12.95
N VAL A 4 -25.32 -0.46 12.07
CA VAL A 4 -24.89 -0.99 10.76
C VAL A 4 -23.62 -1.81 11.04
N THR A 5 -23.82 -3.07 11.41
CA THR A 5 -22.78 -4.10 11.37
C THR A 5 -22.83 -4.72 9.98
N GLY A 6 -21.88 -4.37 9.13
CA GLY A 6 -21.83 -4.96 7.78
C GLY A 6 -20.70 -4.41 6.97
N VAL A 7 -19.46 -4.47 7.46
CA VAL A 7 -18.31 -4.45 6.57
C VAL A 7 -18.24 -5.83 5.92
N GLN A 8 -18.90 -5.96 4.79
CA GLN A 8 -18.72 -7.09 3.90
C GLN A 8 -17.30 -6.95 3.33
N THR A 9 -16.35 -7.67 3.91
CA THR A 9 -15.00 -7.85 3.37
C THR A 9 -15.15 -8.59 2.05
N CYS A 10 -15.22 -7.85 0.96
CA CYS A 10 -15.06 -8.39 -0.37
C CYS A 10 -13.58 -8.74 -0.56
N ALA A 11 -13.14 -9.82 0.10
CA ALA A 11 -11.84 -10.43 -0.17
C ALA A 11 -11.94 -11.08 -1.55
N LEU A 12 -11.54 -10.35 -2.59
CA LEU A 12 -11.25 -10.91 -3.89
C LEU A 12 -10.22 -12.05 -3.70
N PRO A 13 -10.31 -13.14 -4.47
CA PRO A 13 -9.39 -14.25 -4.31
C PRO A 13 -7.99 -13.86 -4.79
N ILE A 14 -7.24 -13.21 -3.92
CA ILE A 14 -5.79 -13.28 -4.02
C ILE A 14 -5.50 -14.77 -4.07
N SER A 15 -4.85 -15.23 -5.11
CA SER A 15 -4.52 -16.63 -5.17
C SER A 15 -3.82 -16.95 -3.83
N LYS A 16 -4.37 -17.89 -3.05
CA LYS A 16 -3.75 -18.35 -1.79
C LYS A 16 -2.27 -18.64 -1.99
N ASN A 17 -1.89 -18.99 -3.20
CA ASN A 17 -0.52 -19.14 -3.67
C ASN A 17 0.33 -17.87 -3.53
N LEU A 18 -0.11 -16.69 -3.99
CA LEU A 18 0.71 -15.47 -3.94
C LEU A 18 0.99 -15.04 -2.51
N TYR A 19 0.01 -15.17 -1.61
CA TYR A 19 0.22 -14.88 -0.19
C TYR A 19 1.17 -15.87 0.48
N SER A 20 1.07 -17.17 0.17
CA SER A 20 2.01 -18.17 0.69
C SER A 20 3.45 -17.90 0.23
N LEU A 21 3.63 -17.47 -1.03
CA LEU A 21 4.94 -17.07 -1.55
C LEU A 21 5.46 -15.81 -0.85
N PHE A 22 4.57 -14.83 -0.60
CA PHE A 22 4.94 -13.61 0.13
C PHE A 22 5.42 -13.92 1.56
N ILE A 23 4.71 -14.74 2.31
CA ILE A 23 5.10 -15.12 3.69
C ILE A 23 6.45 -15.87 3.73
N SER A 24 6.79 -16.63 2.69
CA SER A 24 8.08 -17.31 2.57
C SER A 24 9.20 -16.45 1.96
N SER A 25 8.91 -15.22 1.59
CA SER A 25 9.85 -14.28 0.98
C SER A 25 10.43 -13.28 2.00
N ASN A 26 11.41 -12.50 1.56
CA ASN A 26 11.98 -11.39 2.33
C ASN A 26 11.22 -10.07 2.13
N GLY A 27 9.91 -10.13 1.78
CA GLY A 27 9.08 -8.97 1.52
C GLY A 27 8.94 -8.65 0.03
N VAL A 28 8.57 -7.40 -0.26
CA VAL A 28 8.23 -6.93 -1.61
C VAL A 28 9.17 -5.82 -2.07
N SER A 29 9.50 -5.80 -3.35
CA SER A 29 10.19 -4.69 -4.02
C SER A 29 9.46 -4.31 -5.32
N ILE A 30 9.53 -3.03 -5.69
CA ILE A 30 9.06 -2.48 -6.97
C ILE A 30 10.21 -1.83 -7.76
N ASP A 31 11.44 -1.89 -7.22
CA ASP A 31 12.62 -1.22 -7.79
C ASP A 31 13.84 -2.17 -7.74
N THR A 32 14.35 -2.55 -8.91
CA THR A 32 15.51 -3.47 -9.03
C THR A 32 16.82 -2.88 -8.52
N ARG A 33 16.90 -1.56 -8.30
CA ARG A 33 18.10 -0.87 -7.78
C ARG A 33 18.27 -1.09 -6.27
N ASN A 34 17.15 -1.26 -5.55
CA ASN A 34 17.10 -1.43 -4.10
C ASN A 34 16.59 -2.82 -3.69
N LEU A 35 16.53 -3.76 -4.64
CA LEU A 35 16.03 -5.10 -4.41
C LEU A 35 16.98 -5.87 -3.48
N VAL A 36 16.41 -6.47 -2.44
CA VAL A 36 17.11 -7.37 -1.54
C VAL A 36 16.83 -8.82 -1.95
N SER A 37 17.84 -9.67 -1.89
CA SER A 37 17.70 -11.09 -2.25
C SER A 37 16.57 -11.77 -1.46
N GLY A 38 15.76 -12.56 -2.15
CA GLY A 38 14.61 -13.26 -1.58
C GLY A 38 13.30 -12.46 -1.59
N GLN A 39 13.30 -11.19 -1.98
CA GLN A 39 12.06 -10.42 -2.15
C GLN A 39 11.25 -10.86 -3.38
N ILE A 40 9.95 -10.57 -3.38
CA ILE A 40 9.11 -10.64 -4.58
C ILE A 40 9.13 -9.29 -5.27
N PHE A 41 9.51 -9.27 -6.54
CA PHE A 41 9.47 -8.06 -7.36
C PHE A 41 8.08 -7.89 -8.02
N PHE A 42 7.47 -6.71 -7.92
CA PHE A 42 6.23 -6.36 -8.62
C PHE A 42 6.53 -5.43 -9.80
N SER A 43 6.21 -5.88 -11.00
CA SER A 43 6.44 -5.17 -12.27
C SER A 43 5.34 -4.13 -12.50
N LEU A 44 5.45 -2.97 -11.85
CA LEU A 44 4.45 -1.91 -11.99
C LEU A 44 4.63 -1.15 -13.31
N LYS A 45 3.53 -0.62 -13.85
CA LYS A 45 3.51 0.26 -15.02
C LYS A 45 3.21 1.69 -14.60
N GLY A 46 3.84 2.64 -15.26
CA GLY A 46 3.57 4.07 -15.19
C GLY A 46 3.43 4.64 -16.60
N GLU A 47 3.14 5.91 -16.74
CA GLU A 47 2.92 6.58 -18.03
C GLU A 47 4.09 6.38 -19.00
N ASN A 48 5.33 6.46 -18.52
CA ASN A 48 6.55 6.36 -19.32
C ASN A 48 7.45 5.19 -18.89
N PHE A 49 6.93 4.23 -18.12
CA PHE A 49 7.70 3.16 -17.52
C PHE A 49 6.94 1.85 -17.54
N ASN A 50 7.60 0.77 -17.93
CA ASN A 50 7.05 -0.58 -17.89
C ASN A 50 7.96 -1.50 -17.05
N GLY A 51 7.52 -1.81 -15.82
CA GLY A 51 8.24 -2.68 -14.89
C GLY A 51 8.48 -4.09 -15.42
N ASN A 52 7.65 -4.59 -16.35
CA ASN A 52 7.86 -5.91 -16.94
C ASN A 52 9.22 -6.04 -17.65
N ASN A 53 9.78 -4.95 -18.16
CA ASN A 53 11.10 -4.94 -18.78
C ASN A 53 12.23 -5.31 -17.79
N PHE A 54 11.98 -5.18 -16.50
CA PHE A 54 12.94 -5.44 -15.41
C PHE A 54 12.67 -6.74 -14.66
N ALA A 55 11.63 -7.48 -15.03
CA ALA A 55 11.22 -8.69 -14.31
C ALA A 55 12.30 -9.78 -14.29
N LEU A 56 13.01 -9.98 -15.42
CA LEU A 56 14.10 -10.96 -15.51
C LEU A 56 15.35 -10.46 -14.77
N GLU A 57 15.69 -9.18 -14.91
CA GLU A 57 16.77 -8.54 -14.16
C GLU A 57 16.56 -8.67 -12.64
N ALA A 58 15.32 -8.49 -12.17
CA ALA A 58 15.00 -8.68 -10.75
C ALA A 58 15.31 -10.10 -10.28
N LEU A 59 14.97 -11.12 -11.07
CA LEU A 59 15.31 -12.53 -10.76
C LEU A 59 16.82 -12.75 -10.76
N GLU A 60 17.56 -12.19 -11.71
CA GLU A 60 19.03 -12.25 -11.77
C GLU A 60 19.67 -11.57 -10.55
N LYS A 61 19.07 -10.50 -10.02
CA LYS A 61 19.48 -9.80 -8.79
C LYS A 61 19.06 -10.51 -7.51
N GLY A 62 18.39 -11.66 -7.61
CA GLY A 62 18.06 -12.50 -6.46
C GLY A 62 16.62 -12.36 -5.95
N ALA A 63 15.71 -11.73 -6.72
CA ALA A 63 14.29 -11.85 -6.39
C ALA A 63 13.86 -13.33 -6.39
N SER A 64 13.07 -13.73 -5.40
CA SER A 64 12.52 -15.10 -5.35
C SER A 64 11.50 -15.32 -6.47
N TYR A 65 10.71 -14.30 -6.76
CA TYR A 65 9.69 -14.28 -7.82
C TYR A 65 9.57 -12.88 -8.40
N SER A 66 9.07 -12.80 -9.65
CA SER A 66 8.65 -11.54 -10.26
C SER A 66 7.19 -11.64 -10.70
N VAL A 67 6.34 -10.78 -10.16
CA VAL A 67 4.93 -10.64 -10.54
C VAL A 67 4.84 -9.74 -11.76
N ILE A 68 4.22 -10.23 -12.83
CA ILE A 68 4.15 -9.60 -14.14
C ILE A 68 2.70 -9.56 -14.64
N ASP A 69 2.37 -8.56 -15.45
CA ASP A 69 1.11 -8.43 -16.19
C ASP A 69 1.31 -8.39 -17.73
N ASP A 70 2.46 -8.92 -18.18
CA ASP A 70 2.77 -9.15 -19.59
C ASP A 70 2.95 -10.65 -19.87
N LYS A 71 1.98 -11.25 -20.56
CA LYS A 71 2.02 -12.67 -20.93
C LYS A 71 3.17 -13.04 -21.88
N SER A 72 3.70 -12.08 -22.64
CA SER A 72 4.72 -12.36 -23.64
C SER A 72 6.05 -12.84 -23.06
N ILE A 73 6.30 -12.52 -21.78
CA ILE A 73 7.54 -12.93 -21.09
C ILE A 73 7.36 -14.10 -20.14
N LEU A 74 6.14 -14.57 -19.90
CA LEU A 74 5.82 -15.59 -18.89
C LEU A 74 6.66 -16.86 -19.02
N ASN A 75 6.88 -17.35 -20.23
CA ASN A 75 7.61 -18.59 -20.50
C ASN A 75 9.14 -18.46 -20.41
N LYS A 76 9.67 -17.25 -20.14
CA LYS A 76 11.11 -17.02 -20.08
C LYS A 76 11.75 -17.49 -18.77
N ASN A 77 10.98 -17.58 -17.69
CA ASN A 77 11.47 -18.06 -16.40
C ASN A 77 10.32 -18.62 -15.55
N LYS A 78 10.55 -19.76 -14.85
CA LYS A 78 9.56 -20.42 -13.99
C LYS A 78 9.16 -19.63 -12.73
N ASN A 79 9.98 -18.66 -12.34
CA ASN A 79 9.72 -17.79 -11.19
C ASN A 79 8.97 -16.49 -11.58
N LEU A 80 8.51 -16.38 -12.83
CA LEU A 80 7.56 -15.34 -13.25
C LEU A 80 6.14 -15.76 -12.87
N ILE A 81 5.41 -14.88 -12.21
CA ILE A 81 4.02 -15.08 -11.81
C ILE A 81 3.17 -14.10 -12.60
N TYR A 82 2.31 -14.62 -13.47
CA TYR A 82 1.40 -13.78 -14.23
C TYR A 82 0.18 -13.42 -13.40
N VAL A 83 -0.20 -12.13 -13.47
CA VAL A 83 -1.44 -11.56 -12.95
C VAL A 83 -2.05 -10.65 -14.02
N ASP A 84 -3.36 -10.37 -13.94
CA ASP A 84 -4.02 -9.49 -14.92
C ASP A 84 -3.61 -8.02 -14.74
N ASP A 85 -3.28 -7.60 -13.52
CA ASP A 85 -2.84 -6.26 -13.15
C ASP A 85 -1.89 -6.34 -11.93
N SER A 86 -0.64 -5.99 -12.14
CA SER A 86 0.40 -6.05 -11.10
C SER A 86 0.16 -5.06 -9.95
N LEU A 87 -0.36 -3.86 -10.24
CA LEU A 87 -0.66 -2.87 -9.21
C LEU A 87 -1.84 -3.31 -8.34
N LYS A 88 -2.91 -3.75 -8.98
CA LYS A 88 -4.09 -4.27 -8.27
C LYS A 88 -3.72 -5.47 -7.41
N SER A 89 -2.90 -6.39 -7.93
CA SER A 89 -2.42 -7.56 -7.17
C SER A 89 -1.56 -7.17 -5.97
N LEU A 90 -0.72 -6.12 -6.08
CA LEU A 90 0.05 -5.56 -4.96
C LEU A 90 -0.88 -5.01 -3.87
N GLN A 91 -1.91 -4.25 -4.27
CA GLN A 91 -2.89 -3.67 -3.36
C GLN A 91 -3.72 -4.74 -2.66
N GLU A 92 -4.24 -5.71 -3.40
CA GLU A 92 -5.01 -6.85 -2.86
C GLU A 92 -4.17 -7.69 -1.90
N LEU A 93 -2.91 -7.98 -2.25
CA LEU A 93 -1.99 -8.72 -1.40
C LEU A 93 -1.72 -7.97 -0.09
N SER A 94 -1.51 -6.66 -0.15
CA SER A 94 -1.26 -5.84 1.04
C SER A 94 -2.48 -5.74 1.95
N SER A 95 -3.69 -5.58 1.38
CA SER A 95 -4.95 -5.57 2.13
C SER A 95 -5.22 -6.91 2.80
N TYR A 96 -4.97 -8.01 2.08
CA TYR A 96 -5.10 -9.35 2.65
C TYR A 96 -4.08 -9.57 3.78
N HIS A 97 -2.82 -9.19 3.57
CA HIS A 97 -1.79 -9.26 4.60
C HIS A 97 -2.19 -8.49 5.85
N ARG A 98 -2.63 -7.22 5.69
CA ARG A 98 -3.13 -6.41 6.80
C ARG A 98 -4.27 -7.10 7.56
N SER A 99 -5.17 -7.80 6.88
CA SER A 99 -6.32 -8.47 7.49
C SER A 99 -5.97 -9.70 8.33
N GLN A 100 -4.73 -10.18 8.26
CA GLN A 100 -4.26 -11.33 9.05
C GLN A 100 -3.82 -10.93 10.47
N PHE A 101 -3.80 -9.63 10.79
CA PHE A 101 -3.31 -9.09 12.06
C PHE A 101 -4.34 -8.20 12.73
N ASP A 102 -4.36 -8.21 14.07
CA ASP A 102 -5.21 -7.33 14.91
C ASP A 102 -4.61 -5.93 15.09
N THR A 103 -3.51 -5.62 14.41
CA THR A 103 -2.82 -4.32 14.40
C THR A 103 -3.83 -3.19 14.17
N LYS A 104 -3.84 -2.17 15.03
CA LYS A 104 -4.70 -0.99 14.88
C LYS A 104 -4.10 -0.01 13.89
N ILE A 105 -4.89 0.40 12.90
CA ILE A 105 -4.42 1.35 11.87
C ILE A 105 -4.99 2.74 12.13
N ILE A 106 -4.09 3.72 12.22
CA ILE A 106 -4.41 5.14 12.26
C ILE A 106 -4.08 5.74 10.89
N GLY A 107 -5.11 6.09 10.11
CA GLY A 107 -4.97 6.82 8.86
C GLY A 107 -4.78 8.32 9.12
N VAL A 108 -3.76 8.93 8.52
CA VAL A 108 -3.49 10.36 8.65
C VAL A 108 -3.52 11.01 7.28
N THR A 109 -4.46 11.94 7.07
CA THR A 109 -4.59 12.71 5.82
C THR A 109 -4.78 14.19 6.08
N GLY A 110 -4.94 14.99 5.02
CA GLY A 110 -5.14 16.44 5.04
C GLY A 110 -4.22 17.15 4.07
N SER A 111 -4.47 18.42 3.83
CA SER A 111 -3.70 19.20 2.85
C SER A 111 -2.26 19.44 3.32
N ASN A 112 -2.06 19.80 4.58
CA ASN A 112 -0.74 20.06 5.17
C ASN A 112 -0.58 19.38 6.53
N GLY A 113 0.67 19.21 6.97
CA GLY A 113 0.99 18.72 8.32
C GLY A 113 0.87 17.22 8.52
N LYS A 114 0.53 16.41 7.51
CA LYS A 114 0.41 14.95 7.59
C LYS A 114 1.64 14.30 8.21
N THR A 115 2.80 14.51 7.62
CA THR A 115 4.07 13.91 8.05
C THR A 115 4.47 14.34 9.47
N THR A 116 4.27 15.63 9.81
CA THR A 116 4.54 16.13 11.16
C THR A 116 3.62 15.45 12.18
N THR A 117 2.32 15.41 11.90
CA THR A 117 1.33 14.77 12.76
C THR A 117 1.58 13.29 12.94
N LYS A 118 1.86 12.57 11.83
CA LYS A 118 2.28 11.16 11.86
C LYS A 118 3.48 10.94 12.80
N ASN A 119 4.51 11.80 12.69
CA ASN A 119 5.71 11.68 13.51
C ASN A 119 5.44 11.97 15.00
N LEU A 120 4.60 12.96 15.32
CA LEU A 120 4.19 13.27 16.69
C LEU A 120 3.40 12.11 17.31
N ILE A 121 2.41 11.59 16.60
CA ILE A 121 1.62 10.43 17.07
C ILE A 121 2.54 9.23 17.30
N HIS A 122 3.44 8.94 16.37
CA HIS A 122 4.41 7.88 16.51
C HIS A 122 5.27 8.06 17.77
N SER A 123 5.84 9.24 18.01
CA SER A 123 6.70 9.51 19.16
C SER A 123 5.98 9.32 20.50
N ILE A 124 4.69 9.65 20.56
CA ILE A 124 3.87 9.48 21.76
C ILE A 124 3.52 8.00 21.97
N LEU A 125 2.98 7.34 20.95
CA LEU A 125 2.50 5.97 21.07
C LEU A 125 3.63 4.95 21.27
N SER A 126 4.81 5.20 20.69
CA SER A 126 5.99 4.35 20.86
C SER A 126 6.55 4.31 22.29
N GLN A 127 6.06 5.16 23.20
CA GLN A 127 6.40 5.07 24.62
C GLN A 127 5.79 3.82 25.29
N LYS A 128 4.75 3.25 24.67
CA LYS A 128 3.99 2.15 25.29
C LYS A 128 3.74 0.97 24.34
N TYR A 129 3.67 1.22 23.03
CA TYR A 129 3.27 0.26 22.01
C TYR A 129 4.38 0.05 21.00
N ASN A 130 4.39 -1.10 20.33
CA ASN A 130 5.21 -1.33 19.17
C ASN A 130 4.52 -0.70 17.94
N VAL A 131 5.05 0.43 17.48
CA VAL A 131 4.40 1.28 16.48
C VAL A 131 5.25 1.38 15.22
N ILE A 132 4.65 1.07 14.08
CA ILE A 132 5.20 1.38 12.77
C ILE A 132 4.52 2.60 12.15
N LYS A 133 5.18 3.23 11.19
CA LYS A 133 4.61 4.36 10.44
C LYS A 133 5.07 4.36 8.99
N THR A 134 4.29 4.97 8.11
CA THR A 134 4.69 5.23 6.72
C THR A 134 6.08 5.83 6.66
N LYS A 135 6.99 5.19 5.91
CA LYS A 135 8.35 5.64 5.64
C LYS A 135 8.36 6.71 4.53
N GLY A 136 9.11 7.78 4.74
CA GLY A 136 9.22 8.84 3.74
C GLY A 136 7.85 9.38 3.29
N ASN A 137 7.64 9.39 1.99
CA ASN A 137 6.42 9.85 1.30
C ASN A 137 5.62 8.70 0.66
N LEU A 138 5.68 7.47 1.20
CA LEU A 138 4.94 6.30 0.71
C LEU A 138 3.44 6.41 1.06
N ASN A 139 2.78 7.48 0.61
CA ASN A 139 1.44 7.85 1.01
C ASN A 139 0.38 7.79 -0.11
N ASN A 140 0.74 7.22 -1.27
CA ASN A 140 -0.13 7.07 -2.44
C ASN A 140 -0.57 5.59 -2.65
N HIS A 141 -1.25 5.32 -3.76
CA HIS A 141 -1.79 4.01 -4.15
C HIS A 141 -0.74 2.88 -4.35
N ILE A 142 0.55 3.21 -4.34
CA ILE A 142 1.68 2.26 -4.31
C ILE A 142 2.32 2.23 -2.92
N GLY A 143 2.54 3.40 -2.33
CA GLY A 143 3.26 3.53 -1.07
C GLY A 143 2.49 3.01 0.14
N VAL A 144 1.16 3.21 0.17
CA VAL A 144 0.30 2.65 1.23
C VAL A 144 0.38 1.12 1.25
N PRO A 145 0.18 0.39 0.13
CA PRO A 145 0.44 -1.05 0.08
C PRO A 145 1.81 -1.46 0.64
N LEU A 146 2.87 -0.78 0.21
CA LEU A 146 4.23 -1.09 0.68
C LEU A 146 4.39 -0.89 2.20
N SER A 147 3.72 0.11 2.77
CA SER A 147 3.74 0.35 4.22
C SER A 147 3.00 -0.73 5.00
N LEU A 148 1.97 -1.36 4.44
CA LEU A 148 1.20 -2.42 5.08
C LEU A 148 1.99 -3.73 5.19
N PHE A 149 2.93 -4.00 4.30
CA PHE A 149 3.79 -5.19 4.39
C PHE A 149 4.78 -5.16 5.56
N ASP A 150 4.98 -4.02 6.20
CA ASP A 150 5.78 -3.92 7.43
C ASP A 150 5.00 -4.42 8.68
N ILE A 151 3.69 -4.70 8.58
CA ILE A 151 2.87 -5.23 9.67
C ILE A 151 3.25 -6.70 9.92
N ASN A 152 3.40 -7.06 11.20
CA ASN A 152 3.64 -8.41 11.67
C ASN A 152 3.01 -8.61 13.06
N GLU A 153 3.16 -9.79 13.65
CA GLU A 153 2.56 -10.15 14.94
C GLU A 153 3.03 -9.27 16.12
N GLU A 154 4.17 -8.59 15.99
CA GLU A 154 4.71 -7.74 17.04
C GLU A 154 4.18 -6.30 16.97
N VAL A 155 3.52 -5.90 15.86
CA VAL A 155 3.07 -4.53 15.64
C VAL A 155 1.69 -4.30 16.26
N ASP A 156 1.63 -3.47 17.30
CA ASP A 156 0.37 -3.08 17.93
C ASP A 156 -0.40 -2.04 17.11
N ILE A 157 0.33 -1.04 16.57
CA ILE A 157 -0.27 0.11 15.87
C ILE A 157 0.53 0.44 14.60
N ALA A 158 -0.17 0.69 13.50
CA ALA A 158 0.40 1.22 12.27
C ALA A 158 -0.17 2.60 11.96
N ILE A 159 0.70 3.61 11.75
CA ILE A 159 0.30 4.97 11.37
C ILE A 159 0.54 5.14 9.89
N ILE A 160 -0.54 5.15 9.11
CA ILE A 160 -0.50 5.19 7.66
C ILE A 160 -0.84 6.59 7.15
N GLU A 161 0.15 7.25 6.57
CA GLU A 161 -0.05 8.55 5.90
C GLU A 161 -0.73 8.31 4.55
N MET A 162 -1.77 9.09 4.26
CA MET A 162 -2.57 9.02 3.04
C MET A 162 -2.57 10.38 2.35
N GLY A 163 -1.98 10.44 1.16
CA GLY A 163 -1.93 11.63 0.31
C GLY A 163 -2.83 11.46 -0.91
N ALA A 164 -3.45 12.54 -1.35
CA ALA A 164 -4.26 12.56 -2.56
C ALA A 164 -3.96 13.80 -3.41
N ASN A 165 -4.01 13.60 -4.72
CA ASN A 165 -3.96 14.67 -5.74
C ASN A 165 -5.31 14.80 -6.45
N HIS A 166 -6.18 13.78 -6.42
CA HIS A 166 -7.46 13.72 -7.10
C HIS A 166 -8.58 13.25 -6.18
N ILE A 167 -9.83 13.62 -6.55
CA ILE A 167 -11.03 13.21 -5.83
C ILE A 167 -11.14 11.67 -5.82
N GLY A 168 -11.46 11.11 -4.64
CA GLY A 168 -11.66 9.66 -4.47
C GLY A 168 -10.39 8.87 -4.10
N GLU A 169 -9.19 9.44 -4.20
CA GLU A 169 -7.96 8.71 -3.87
C GLU A 169 -7.90 8.34 -2.38
N ILE A 170 -8.29 9.24 -1.45
CA ILE A 170 -8.32 8.90 -0.02
C ILE A 170 -9.27 7.74 0.26
N LYS A 171 -10.44 7.71 -0.40
CA LYS A 171 -11.38 6.59 -0.28
C LYS A 171 -10.71 5.28 -0.69
N SER A 172 -10.06 5.25 -1.85
CA SER A 172 -9.34 4.06 -2.35
C SER A 172 -8.21 3.63 -1.39
N LEU A 173 -7.46 4.58 -0.82
CA LEU A 173 -6.42 4.28 0.17
C LEU A 173 -7.01 3.73 1.47
N CYS A 174 -8.18 4.22 1.91
CA CYS A 174 -8.89 3.67 3.05
C CYS A 174 -9.42 2.26 2.78
N GLU A 175 -9.88 1.97 1.56
CA GLU A 175 -10.30 0.61 1.15
C GLU A 175 -9.12 -0.38 1.18
N ILE A 176 -7.90 0.06 0.84
CA ILE A 176 -6.68 -0.75 0.92
C ILE A 176 -6.23 -0.95 2.36
N ALA A 177 -6.10 0.13 3.14
CA ALA A 177 -5.51 0.09 4.47
C ALA A 177 -6.51 -0.30 5.57
N MET A 178 -7.81 -0.08 5.36
CA MET A 178 -8.88 -0.36 6.34
C MET A 178 -8.56 0.24 7.72
N PRO A 179 -8.42 1.58 7.84
CA PRO A 179 -8.05 2.21 9.10
C PRO A 179 -9.15 2.06 10.17
N ASP A 180 -8.74 1.79 11.41
CA ASP A 180 -9.62 1.77 12.58
C ASP A 180 -9.96 3.20 13.04
N LEU A 181 -9.02 4.13 12.84
CA LEU A 181 -9.15 5.55 13.16
C LEU A 181 -8.63 6.41 12.01
N GLY A 182 -9.32 7.51 11.71
CA GLY A 182 -8.91 8.50 10.72
C GLY A 182 -8.65 9.87 11.36
N LEU A 183 -7.55 10.51 10.99
CA LEU A 183 -7.22 11.87 11.40
C LEU A 183 -7.01 12.75 10.17
N ILE A 184 -7.74 13.85 10.12
CA ILE A 184 -7.61 14.88 9.09
C ILE A 184 -6.92 16.08 9.73
N THR A 185 -5.71 16.42 9.28
CA THR A 185 -4.92 17.50 9.88
C THR A 185 -5.53 18.86 9.62
N ASN A 186 -5.92 19.11 8.40
CA ASN A 186 -6.63 20.31 7.97
C ASN A 186 -7.26 20.14 6.58
N TYR A 187 -8.15 21.04 6.24
CA TYR A 187 -8.67 21.28 4.90
C TYR A 187 -8.07 22.58 4.38
N GLY A 188 -7.11 22.51 3.47
CA GLY A 188 -6.42 23.65 2.90
C GLY A 188 -6.54 23.72 1.39
N MET A 189 -5.96 24.74 0.79
CA MET A 189 -5.90 24.91 -0.67
C MET A 189 -4.71 24.16 -1.27
N ALA A 190 -4.66 22.81 -1.11
CA ALA A 190 -3.65 21.98 -1.74
C ALA A 190 -4.23 21.26 -2.98
N HIS A 191 -3.43 21.17 -4.03
CA HIS A 191 -3.78 20.43 -5.26
C HIS A 191 -5.12 20.83 -5.91
N LEU A 192 -5.47 22.13 -5.89
CA LEU A 192 -6.76 22.64 -6.38
C LEU A 192 -7.10 22.25 -7.82
N GLU A 193 -6.09 22.09 -8.69
CA GLU A 193 -6.27 21.66 -10.07
C GLU A 193 -6.84 20.23 -10.16
N GLY A 194 -6.32 19.30 -9.36
CA GLY A 194 -6.79 17.90 -9.32
C GLY A 194 -8.14 17.72 -8.60
N PHE A 195 -8.54 18.67 -7.75
CA PHE A 195 -9.79 18.60 -6.99
C PHE A 195 -10.92 19.43 -7.57
N GLY A 196 -10.72 20.13 -8.69
CA GLY A 196 -11.75 21.00 -9.26
C GLY A 196 -12.10 22.20 -8.36
N GLY A 197 -11.14 22.69 -7.57
CA GLY A 197 -11.28 23.82 -6.67
C GLY A 197 -11.55 23.45 -5.20
N PHE A 198 -11.72 24.48 -4.36
CA PHE A 198 -11.85 24.37 -2.90
C PHE A 198 -12.99 23.43 -2.43
N LYS A 199 -14.11 23.37 -3.17
CA LYS A 199 -15.24 22.49 -2.83
C LYS A 199 -14.92 21.01 -3.09
N GLY A 200 -14.03 20.73 -4.04
CA GLY A 200 -13.61 19.36 -4.37
C GLY A 200 -12.64 18.78 -3.34
N ASP A 201 -11.71 19.60 -2.83
CA ASP A 201 -10.75 19.19 -1.79
C ASP A 201 -11.48 18.67 -0.52
N ARG A 202 -12.54 19.36 -0.08
CA ARG A 202 -13.37 18.89 1.05
C ARG A 202 -14.08 17.57 0.80
N LYS A 203 -14.52 17.31 -0.44
CA LYS A 203 -15.24 16.06 -0.79
C LYS A 203 -14.33 14.84 -0.95
N SER A 204 -13.03 15.06 -1.17
CA SER A 204 -12.09 13.95 -1.37
C SER A 204 -11.67 13.25 -0.07
N VAL A 205 -11.98 13.83 1.07
CA VAL A 205 -11.54 13.37 2.40
C VAL A 205 -12.71 12.81 3.24
N VAL A 206 -13.95 12.89 2.75
CA VAL A 206 -15.16 12.40 3.45
C VAL A 206 -15.70 11.13 2.85
#